data_a2673f3cc2d9438ea668360f1541f47d
#
_entry.id   a2673f3cc2d9438ea668360f1541f47d
#
_cell.length_a   1.000
_cell.length_b   1.000
_cell.length_c   1.000
_cell.angle_alpha   90.00
_cell.angle_beta   90.00
_cell.angle_gamma   90.00
#
_symmetry.space_group_name_H-M   'P 1'
#
loop_
_entity.id
_entity.type
_entity.pdbx_description
1 polymer ?
#
loop_
_entity_poly.entity_id
_entity_poly.type
_entity_poly.pdbx_seq_one_letter_code
_entity_poly.pdbx_strand_id
1 'polypeptide(L)'
;MTTVRIQMAVLCSVLTLLGCHQSMMQTQSNQPLGIAVQPVRNESGWGGFEGDRATDAVVERLARGGSLFVPPADRVRAALTDMGLDRARTPAELDRLADALGVQCILTVSTTSFDPYPPFVVGLEGVLHERRNKQANPLDPVRTDASPVDPGAQPAAALQAFRAGRVFDAQDADTASDAKTWARSRVGHDAPLREMDSYFRYAVDRLLEALMASKPNAGM
;
A
#
# COMPACT_ATOMS: atom_id res chain seq x y z
N MET A 1 24.00 12.72 -67.41
CA MET A 1 23.86 11.67 -66.40
C MET A 1 23.91 12.17 -64.93
N THR A 2 24.04 13.44 -64.67
CA THR A 2 24.26 14.06 -63.38
C THR A 2 22.94 14.51 -62.67
N THR A 3 21.91 14.81 -63.44
CA THR A 3 20.62 15.32 -62.90
C THR A 3 19.73 14.26 -62.21
N VAL A 4 19.84 12.99 -62.65
CA VAL A 4 19.00 11.89 -62.03
C VAL A 4 19.49 11.49 -60.67
N ARG A 5 20.78 11.65 -60.33
CA ARG A 5 21.35 11.32 -59.04
C ARG A 5 20.94 12.29 -57.90
N ILE A 6 20.69 13.55 -58.25
CA ILE A 6 20.30 14.59 -57.29
C ILE A 6 18.83 14.41 -56.85
N GLN A 7 17.95 14.01 -57.75
CA GLN A 7 16.53 13.78 -57.42
C GLN A 7 16.31 12.57 -56.50
N MET A 8 17.18 11.55 -56.63
CA MET A 8 17.05 10.36 -55.82
C MET A 8 17.53 10.57 -54.35
N ALA A 9 18.49 11.50 -54.17
CA ALA A 9 18.97 11.87 -52.84
C ALA A 9 17.96 12.69 -52.00
N VAL A 10 17.18 13.55 -52.68
CA VAL A 10 16.15 14.38 -52.02
C VAL A 10 14.93 13.54 -51.61
N LEU A 11 14.59 12.52 -52.42
CA LEU A 11 13.45 11.63 -52.10
C LEU A 11 13.72 10.73 -50.89
N CYS A 12 14.98 10.30 -50.67
CA CYS A 12 15.36 9.54 -49.49
C CYS A 12 15.35 10.37 -48.21
N SER A 13 15.63 11.67 -48.26
CA SER A 13 15.64 12.54 -47.05
C SER A 13 14.25 12.88 -46.52
N VAL A 14 13.22 12.83 -47.37
CA VAL A 14 11.84 13.12 -46.97
C VAL A 14 11.17 11.90 -46.28
N LEU A 15 11.58 10.67 -46.67
CA LEU A 15 11.03 9.45 -46.04
C LEU A 15 11.54 9.20 -44.65
N THR A 16 12.65 9.76 -44.21
CA THR A 16 13.18 9.57 -42.85
C THR A 16 12.52 10.46 -41.80
N LEU A 17 11.77 11.49 -42.18
CA LEU A 17 11.08 12.41 -41.28
C LEU A 17 9.66 11.96 -40.89
N LEU A 18 9.09 10.94 -41.54
CA LEU A 18 7.74 10.43 -41.21
C LEU A 18 7.75 9.21 -40.29
N GLY A 19 8.92 8.75 -39.84
CA GLY A 19 9.07 7.49 -39.08
C GLY A 19 9.04 7.60 -37.55
N CYS A 20 8.85 8.77 -36.96
CA CYS A 20 8.90 8.94 -35.49
C CYS A 20 7.59 9.42 -34.86
N HIS A 21 6.45 9.04 -35.41
CA HIS A 21 5.21 9.02 -34.65
C HIS A 21 5.05 7.62 -34.04
N GLN A 22 5.98 7.26 -33.15
CA GLN A 22 5.70 6.17 -32.20
C GLN A 22 4.53 6.66 -31.35
N SER A 23 3.34 6.15 -31.67
CA SER A 23 2.24 6.11 -30.75
C SER A 23 2.82 5.59 -29.44
N MET A 24 2.95 6.45 -28.42
CA MET A 24 3.02 5.99 -27.04
C MET A 24 1.71 5.26 -26.81
N MET A 25 1.63 4.00 -27.21
CA MET A 25 0.72 3.06 -26.62
C MET A 25 1.01 3.18 -25.14
N GLN A 26 0.09 3.82 -24.40
CA GLN A 26 0.02 3.71 -22.97
C GLN A 26 -0.06 2.21 -22.68
N THR A 27 1.10 1.64 -22.47
CA THR A 27 1.21 0.35 -21.79
C THR A 27 0.52 0.62 -20.47
N GLN A 28 -0.73 0.18 -20.33
CA GLN A 28 -1.35 0.05 -19.02
C GLN A 28 -0.33 -0.74 -18.21
N SER A 29 0.42 0.00 -17.40
CA SER A 29 1.50 -0.58 -16.63
C SER A 29 0.82 -1.56 -15.70
N ASN A 30 1.03 -2.82 -15.94
CA ASN A 30 0.72 -3.93 -15.06
C ASN A 30 1.68 -3.83 -13.86
N GLN A 31 1.75 -2.62 -13.28
CA GLN A 31 2.57 -2.39 -12.09
C GLN A 31 1.92 -3.17 -10.95
N PRO A 32 2.71 -3.98 -10.26
CA PRO A 32 2.19 -4.69 -9.10
C PRO A 32 1.58 -3.68 -8.14
N LEU A 33 0.47 -4.06 -7.52
CA LEU A 33 -0.18 -3.24 -6.51
C LEU A 33 0.83 -2.87 -5.42
N GLY A 34 1.08 -1.57 -5.26
CA GLY A 34 2.02 -1.04 -4.27
C GLY A 34 1.30 -0.69 -2.97
N ILE A 35 1.82 -1.18 -1.84
CA ILE A 35 1.33 -0.86 -0.49
C ILE A 35 2.49 -0.36 0.35
N ALA A 36 2.45 0.90 0.79
CA ALA A 36 3.41 1.43 1.76
C ALA A 36 2.83 1.35 3.19
N VAL A 37 3.66 0.97 4.14
CA VAL A 37 3.30 0.87 5.56
C VAL A 37 3.88 2.07 6.29
N GLN A 38 3.04 2.90 6.90
CA GLN A 38 3.52 3.94 7.80
C GLN A 38 4.07 3.33 9.10
N PRO A 39 4.98 4.01 9.81
CA PRO A 39 5.46 3.56 11.12
C PRO A 39 4.31 3.18 12.04
N VAL A 40 4.38 1.99 12.63
CA VAL A 40 3.35 1.47 13.56
C VAL A 40 3.30 2.35 14.79
N ARG A 41 2.10 2.79 15.16
CA ARG A 41 1.88 3.66 16.29
C ARG A 41 1.59 2.86 17.56
N ASN A 42 2.26 3.25 18.64
CA ASN A 42 1.92 2.74 19.95
C ASN A 42 0.79 3.56 20.59
N GLU A 43 -0.38 3.00 20.71
CA GLU A 43 -1.53 3.55 21.42
C GLU A 43 -1.89 2.71 22.65
N SER A 44 -1.09 1.67 22.95
CA SER A 44 -1.33 0.78 24.10
C SER A 44 -0.95 1.41 25.45
N GLY A 45 -0.15 2.49 25.42
CA GLY A 45 0.44 3.07 26.62
C GLY A 45 1.65 2.33 27.18
N TRP A 46 2.04 1.19 26.62
CA TRP A 46 3.23 0.44 27.06
C TRP A 46 4.52 1.09 26.55
N GLY A 47 5.37 1.61 27.44
CA GLY A 47 6.58 2.35 27.07
C GLY A 47 7.68 1.51 26.42
N GLY A 48 7.69 0.20 26.59
CA GLY A 48 8.65 -0.73 26.00
C GLY A 48 8.26 -1.27 24.62
N PHE A 49 7.21 -0.72 23.96
CA PHE A 49 6.79 -1.15 22.63
C PHE A 49 7.77 -0.64 21.56
N GLU A 50 8.35 -1.56 20.79
CA GLU A 50 9.30 -1.28 19.72
C GLU A 50 8.56 -1.05 18.39
N GLY A 51 8.14 0.19 18.12
CA GLY A 51 7.36 0.55 16.92
C GLY A 51 8.07 0.22 15.60
N ASP A 52 9.39 0.35 15.55
CA ASP A 52 10.18 0.02 14.36
C ASP A 52 10.13 -1.47 14.05
N ARG A 53 10.34 -2.29 15.06
CA ARG A 53 10.26 -3.76 14.95
C ARG A 53 8.85 -4.22 14.55
N ALA A 54 7.84 -3.56 15.11
CA ALA A 54 6.45 -3.80 14.71
C ALA A 54 6.19 -3.43 13.25
N THR A 55 6.75 -2.29 12.79
CA THR A 55 6.67 -1.86 11.40
C THR A 55 7.31 -2.88 10.46
N ASP A 56 8.52 -3.33 10.80
CA ASP A 56 9.24 -4.33 10.02
C ASP A 56 8.46 -5.65 9.93
N ALA A 57 7.80 -6.08 11.00
CA ALA A 57 6.96 -7.28 10.99
C ALA A 57 5.77 -7.16 10.02
N VAL A 58 5.13 -5.99 9.93
CA VAL A 58 4.04 -5.72 8.99
C VAL A 58 4.56 -5.70 7.55
N VAL A 59 5.67 -5.00 7.29
CA VAL A 59 6.32 -4.92 5.96
C VAL A 59 6.72 -6.32 5.48
N GLU A 60 7.41 -7.08 6.33
CA GLU A 60 7.84 -8.45 6.02
C GLU A 60 6.66 -9.35 5.66
N ARG A 61 5.56 -9.23 6.40
CA ARG A 61 4.37 -10.03 6.14
C ARG A 61 3.72 -9.72 4.79
N LEU A 62 3.61 -8.46 4.44
CA LEU A 62 3.07 -8.02 3.14
C LEU A 62 3.98 -8.45 1.98
N ALA A 63 5.29 -8.32 2.15
CA ALA A 63 6.27 -8.68 1.13
C ALA A 63 6.33 -10.18 0.84
N ARG A 64 6.03 -11.05 1.81
CA ARG A 64 6.03 -12.51 1.62
C ARG A 64 5.05 -13.01 0.56
N GLY A 65 4.00 -12.27 0.28
CA GLY A 65 3.00 -12.63 -0.73
C GLY A 65 3.51 -12.60 -2.17
N GLY A 66 4.64 -11.92 -2.43
CA GLY A 66 5.34 -11.84 -3.73
C GLY A 66 4.59 -11.11 -4.85
N SER A 67 3.30 -10.82 -4.68
CA SER A 67 2.45 -10.14 -5.66
C SER A 67 2.33 -8.64 -5.44
N LEU A 68 2.83 -8.13 -4.30
CA LEU A 68 2.75 -6.74 -3.90
C LEU A 68 4.12 -6.08 -3.95
N PHE A 69 4.16 -4.84 -4.40
CA PHE A 69 5.33 -3.98 -4.18
C PHE A 69 5.20 -3.32 -2.81
N VAL A 70 6.12 -3.61 -1.89
CA VAL A 70 6.12 -3.05 -0.54
C VAL A 70 7.43 -2.29 -0.33
N PRO A 71 7.40 -0.95 -0.30
CA PRO A 71 8.60 -0.16 0.01
C PRO A 71 9.13 -0.51 1.41
N PRO A 72 10.46 -0.57 1.61
CA PRO A 72 11.05 -0.76 2.92
C PRO A 72 10.70 0.40 3.86
N ALA A 73 10.62 0.11 5.17
CA ALA A 73 10.21 1.08 6.19
C ALA A 73 11.04 2.37 6.18
N ASP A 74 12.35 2.27 5.94
CA ASP A 74 13.25 3.43 5.89
C ASP A 74 12.92 4.38 4.73
N ARG A 75 12.51 3.84 3.57
CA ARG A 75 12.08 4.67 2.43
C ARG A 75 10.80 5.44 2.77
N VAL A 76 9.88 4.82 3.51
CA VAL A 76 8.65 5.49 3.96
C VAL A 76 8.98 6.60 4.96
N ARG A 77 9.89 6.34 5.92
CA ARG A 77 10.35 7.36 6.88
C ARG A 77 11.04 8.53 6.18
N ALA A 78 11.91 8.25 5.22
CA ALA A 78 12.57 9.30 4.44
C ALA A 78 11.56 10.18 3.71
N ALA A 79 10.58 9.60 3.03
CA ALA A 79 9.53 10.34 2.34
C ALA A 79 8.68 11.20 3.30
N LEU A 80 8.35 10.69 4.49
CA LEU A 80 7.67 11.47 5.52
C LEU A 80 8.53 12.64 6.01
N THR A 81 9.82 12.41 6.24
CA THR A 81 10.78 13.45 6.66
C THR A 81 10.91 14.55 5.61
N ASP A 82 11.00 14.19 4.32
CA ASP A 82 11.07 15.14 3.19
C ASP A 82 9.79 15.99 3.08
N MET A 83 8.66 15.44 3.52
CA MET A 83 7.39 16.16 3.61
C MET A 83 7.25 17.01 4.89
N GLY A 84 8.21 16.95 5.81
CA GLY A 84 8.15 17.61 7.12
C GLY A 84 7.12 17.00 8.08
N LEU A 85 6.81 15.71 7.91
CA LEU A 85 5.81 14.98 8.67
C LEU A 85 6.45 13.84 9.47
N ASP A 86 5.92 13.58 10.65
CA ASP A 86 6.13 12.34 11.40
C ASP A 86 5.21 11.22 10.86
N ARG A 87 4.05 11.63 10.32
CA ARG A 87 3.01 10.74 9.80
C ARG A 87 2.06 11.51 8.88
N ALA A 88 1.59 10.86 7.82
CA ALA A 88 0.49 11.36 7.00
C ALA A 88 -0.85 11.01 7.65
N ARG A 89 -1.71 12.01 7.87
CA ARG A 89 -3.00 11.90 8.59
C ARG A 89 -4.18 12.33 7.75
N THR A 90 -3.97 13.35 6.92
CA THR A 90 -5.01 13.87 6.05
C THR A 90 -5.02 13.16 4.70
N PRO A 91 -6.18 13.11 3.99
CA PRO A 91 -6.23 12.54 2.65
C PRO A 91 -5.19 13.13 1.69
N ALA A 92 -4.93 14.44 1.77
CA ALA A 92 -3.94 15.11 0.93
C ALA A 92 -2.51 14.70 1.26
N GLU A 93 -2.17 14.50 2.54
CA GLU A 93 -0.85 14.00 2.96
C GLU A 93 -0.65 12.55 2.53
N LEU A 94 -1.68 11.69 2.71
CA LEU A 94 -1.64 10.29 2.28
C LEU A 94 -1.47 10.18 0.77
N ASP A 95 -2.14 11.03 0.00
CA ASP A 95 -2.03 11.06 -1.45
C ASP A 95 -0.62 11.48 -1.90
N ARG A 96 -0.06 12.55 -1.29
CA ARG A 96 1.32 12.97 -1.53
C ARG A 96 2.34 11.91 -1.16
N LEU A 97 2.13 11.20 -0.03
CA LEU A 97 3.01 10.10 0.38
C LEU A 97 2.96 8.94 -0.62
N ALA A 98 1.76 8.59 -1.09
CA ALA A 98 1.58 7.56 -2.09
C ALA A 98 2.26 7.92 -3.41
N ASP A 99 2.20 9.20 -3.84
CA ASP A 99 2.92 9.70 -5.01
C ASP A 99 4.43 9.60 -4.85
N ALA A 100 4.97 10.08 -3.72
CA ALA A 100 6.40 10.05 -3.43
C ALA A 100 6.99 8.63 -3.41
N LEU A 101 6.18 7.65 -3.02
CA LEU A 101 6.59 6.25 -2.94
C LEU A 101 6.25 5.44 -4.21
N GLY A 102 5.40 5.96 -5.10
CA GLY A 102 4.93 5.26 -6.30
C GLY A 102 4.00 4.09 -5.97
N VAL A 103 3.14 4.23 -4.95
CA VAL A 103 2.23 3.19 -4.49
C VAL A 103 0.76 3.60 -4.64
N GLN A 104 -0.14 2.63 -4.67
CA GLN A 104 -1.58 2.86 -4.75
C GLN A 104 -2.25 2.86 -3.38
N CYS A 105 -1.64 2.20 -2.39
CA CYS A 105 -2.22 2.03 -1.06
C CYS A 105 -1.26 2.48 0.03
N ILE A 106 -1.81 3.08 1.09
CA ILE A 106 -1.09 3.37 2.33
C ILE A 106 -1.76 2.59 3.46
N LEU A 107 -0.99 1.78 4.16
CA LEU A 107 -1.43 1.07 5.34
C LEU A 107 -0.95 1.80 6.60
N THR A 108 -1.88 2.06 7.49
CA THR A 108 -1.65 2.62 8.81
C THR A 108 -2.01 1.57 9.84
N VAL A 109 -1.11 1.27 10.78
CA VAL A 109 -1.35 0.33 11.87
C VAL A 109 -1.09 1.00 13.20
N SER A 110 -1.97 0.76 14.18
CA SER A 110 -1.82 1.18 15.57
C SER A 110 -1.92 -0.04 16.48
N THR A 111 -1.09 -0.07 17.53
CA THR A 111 -1.20 -1.06 18.62
C THR A 111 -2.02 -0.43 19.74
N THR A 112 -3.22 -0.98 19.99
CA THR A 112 -4.19 -0.44 20.96
C THR A 112 -4.10 -1.10 22.32
N SER A 113 -3.58 -2.33 22.39
CA SER A 113 -3.27 -3.06 23.63
C SER A 113 -1.98 -3.83 23.43
N PHE A 114 -1.15 -3.90 24.47
CA PHE A 114 0.11 -4.64 24.40
C PHE A 114 0.53 -5.08 25.79
N ASP A 115 0.47 -6.39 26.06
CA ASP A 115 1.06 -7.01 27.25
C ASP A 115 2.11 -8.04 26.78
N PRO A 116 3.41 -7.76 27.02
CA PRO A 116 4.50 -8.63 26.57
C PRO A 116 4.72 -9.85 27.48
N TYR A 117 3.96 -9.97 28.55
CA TYR A 117 4.11 -11.08 29.50
C TYR A 117 3.03 -12.15 29.25
N PRO A 118 3.40 -13.46 29.30
CA PRO A 118 2.42 -14.52 29.17
C PRO A 118 1.37 -14.48 30.30
N PRO A 119 0.08 -14.63 29.94
CA PRO A 119 -0.48 -14.80 28.61
C PRO A 119 -0.50 -13.47 27.83
N PHE A 120 0.02 -13.50 26.60
CA PHE A 120 0.19 -12.30 25.77
C PHE A 120 -1.15 -11.68 25.36
N VAL A 121 -1.17 -10.33 25.30
CA VAL A 121 -2.29 -9.56 24.75
C VAL A 121 -1.76 -8.59 23.70
N VAL A 122 -2.32 -8.64 22.48
CA VAL A 122 -2.01 -7.71 21.39
C VAL A 122 -3.30 -7.20 20.78
N GLY A 123 -3.55 -5.90 20.91
CA GLY A 123 -4.62 -5.21 20.20
C GLY A 123 -4.05 -4.46 19.00
N LEU A 124 -4.59 -4.69 17.83
CA LEU A 124 -4.18 -4.02 16.60
C LEU A 124 -5.38 -3.38 15.90
N GLU A 125 -5.18 -2.18 15.38
CA GLU A 125 -6.09 -1.53 14.44
C GLU A 125 -5.33 -1.19 13.17
N GLY A 126 -5.90 -1.53 12.01
CA GLY A 126 -5.35 -1.23 10.71
C GLY A 126 -6.32 -0.44 9.85
N VAL A 127 -5.82 0.55 9.11
CA VAL A 127 -6.57 1.29 8.10
C VAL A 127 -5.79 1.26 6.79
N LEU A 128 -6.37 0.64 5.77
CA LEU A 128 -5.84 0.64 4.41
C LEU A 128 -6.51 1.75 3.61
N HIS A 129 -5.73 2.74 3.22
CA HIS A 129 -6.15 3.83 2.34
C HIS A 129 -5.78 3.46 0.91
N GLU A 130 -6.78 3.27 0.06
CA GLU A 130 -6.61 2.95 -1.36
C GLU A 130 -6.99 4.15 -2.21
N ARG A 131 -6.12 4.51 -3.16
CA ARG A 131 -6.44 5.48 -4.19
C ARG A 131 -7.50 4.89 -5.13
N ARG A 132 -8.63 5.53 -5.22
CA ARG A 132 -9.57 5.23 -6.29
C ARG A 132 -8.90 5.59 -7.61
N ASN A 133 -8.51 4.60 -8.39
CA ASN A 133 -8.13 4.85 -9.77
C ASN A 133 -9.31 5.58 -10.43
N LYS A 134 -9.14 6.89 -10.66
CA LYS A 134 -9.95 7.58 -11.64
C LYS A 134 -9.50 7.02 -13.00
N GLN A 135 -9.96 5.83 -13.35
CA GLN A 135 -10.18 5.55 -14.75
C GLN A 135 -11.25 6.56 -15.16
N ALA A 136 -10.75 7.74 -15.58
CA ALA A 136 -11.53 8.62 -16.41
C ALA A 136 -11.94 7.74 -17.59
N ASN A 137 -13.20 7.30 -17.58
CA ASN A 137 -13.78 6.69 -18.75
C ASN A 137 -13.71 7.80 -19.83
N PRO A 138 -12.78 7.76 -20.79
CA PRO A 138 -12.64 8.83 -21.79
C PRO A 138 -13.81 8.84 -22.76
N LEU A 139 -14.80 7.97 -22.57
CA LEU A 139 -15.95 7.76 -23.41
C LEU A 139 -17.27 8.05 -22.70
N ASP A 140 -17.29 8.83 -21.61
CA ASP A 140 -18.56 9.33 -21.07
C ASP A 140 -18.89 10.69 -21.74
N PRO A 141 -19.65 10.70 -22.85
CA PRO A 141 -19.96 11.94 -23.58
C PRO A 141 -21.04 12.80 -22.88
N VAL A 142 -21.50 12.39 -21.69
CA VAL A 142 -22.63 13.03 -21.00
C VAL A 142 -22.16 14.01 -19.92
N ARG A 143 -20.87 14.10 -19.62
CA ARG A 143 -20.36 15.07 -18.65
C ARG A 143 -19.98 16.40 -19.29
N THR A 144 -20.94 17.03 -19.96
CA THR A 144 -20.87 18.42 -20.42
C THR A 144 -21.47 19.39 -19.40
N ASP A 145 -21.44 19.04 -18.11
CA ASP A 145 -21.75 20.03 -17.08
C ASP A 145 -20.46 20.81 -16.77
N ALA A 146 -20.29 21.87 -17.53
CA ALA A 146 -19.33 22.95 -17.26
C ALA A 146 -19.77 23.71 -16.00
N SER A 147 -19.67 23.08 -14.85
CA SER A 147 -19.58 23.84 -13.59
C SER A 147 -18.24 24.55 -13.61
N PRO A 148 -18.18 25.87 -13.29
CA PRO A 148 -16.93 26.61 -13.26
C PRO A 148 -16.00 25.90 -12.27
N VAL A 149 -14.95 25.29 -12.81
CA VAL A 149 -13.87 24.66 -12.03
C VAL A 149 -13.19 25.81 -11.30
N ASP A 150 -13.34 25.86 -9.98
CA ASP A 150 -12.54 26.71 -9.12
C ASP A 150 -11.06 26.30 -9.34
N PRO A 151 -10.21 27.17 -9.94
CA PRO A 151 -8.85 26.81 -10.31
C PRO A 151 -7.93 26.49 -9.11
N GLY A 152 -8.44 26.58 -7.88
CA GLY A 152 -7.73 26.23 -6.65
C GLY A 152 -8.15 24.91 -6.01
N ALA A 153 -9.24 24.30 -6.44
CA ALA A 153 -9.69 23.02 -5.90
C ALA A 153 -9.11 21.87 -6.74
N GLN A 154 -7.91 21.41 -6.43
CA GLN A 154 -7.53 20.06 -6.82
C GLN A 154 -8.52 19.10 -6.15
N PRO A 155 -9.28 18.32 -6.94
CA PRO A 155 -10.14 17.31 -6.35
C PRO A 155 -9.24 16.35 -5.59
N ALA A 156 -9.31 16.37 -4.25
CA ALA A 156 -8.63 15.40 -3.42
C ALA A 156 -8.96 14.02 -3.99
N ALA A 157 -7.95 13.27 -4.38
CA ALA A 157 -8.15 11.91 -4.88
C ALA A 157 -9.00 11.19 -3.84
N ALA A 158 -10.15 10.64 -4.28
CA ALA A 158 -11.08 10.02 -3.34
C ALA A 158 -10.41 8.76 -2.81
N LEU A 159 -9.77 8.87 -1.64
CA LEU A 159 -9.20 7.74 -0.92
C LEU A 159 -10.34 6.92 -0.34
N GLN A 160 -10.37 5.64 -0.66
CA GLN A 160 -11.24 4.69 0.00
C GLN A 160 -10.49 4.10 1.18
N ALA A 161 -11.11 4.10 2.37
CA ALA A 161 -10.51 3.55 3.57
C ALA A 161 -11.20 2.24 3.98
N PHE A 162 -10.41 1.20 4.20
CA PHE A 162 -10.84 -0.08 4.77
C PHE A 162 -10.24 -0.20 6.15
N ARG A 163 -11.04 -0.57 7.14
CA ARG A 163 -10.62 -0.65 8.53
C ARG A 163 -10.89 -2.03 9.09
N ALA A 164 -9.93 -2.54 9.86
CA ALA A 164 -10.10 -3.72 10.70
C ALA A 164 -9.38 -3.48 12.02
N GLY A 165 -9.93 -4.03 13.11
CA GLY A 165 -9.31 -3.99 14.42
C GLY A 165 -9.72 -5.21 15.24
N ARG A 166 -8.78 -5.74 16.01
CA ARG A 166 -9.02 -6.88 16.90
C ARG A 166 -8.02 -6.90 18.07
N VAL A 167 -8.50 -7.36 19.20
CA VAL A 167 -7.64 -7.75 20.32
C VAL A 167 -7.44 -9.26 20.27
N PHE A 168 -6.19 -9.67 20.35
CA PHE A 168 -5.74 -11.04 20.41
C PHE A 168 -5.28 -11.29 21.85
N ASP A 169 -6.06 -12.06 22.61
CA ASP A 169 -5.78 -12.42 24.00
C ASP A 169 -5.44 -13.91 24.05
N ALA A 170 -4.23 -14.24 24.49
CA ALA A 170 -3.80 -15.63 24.60
C ALA A 170 -4.51 -16.41 25.74
N GLN A 171 -5.28 -15.74 26.61
CA GLN A 171 -6.16 -16.39 27.58
C GLN A 171 -7.43 -16.93 26.93
N ASP A 172 -7.88 -16.30 25.84
CA ASP A 172 -9.04 -16.77 25.09
C ASP A 172 -8.69 -18.09 24.39
N ALA A 173 -9.48 -19.12 24.64
CA ALA A 173 -9.24 -20.47 24.14
C ALA A 173 -9.27 -20.55 22.61
N ASP A 174 -10.16 -19.77 21.96
CA ASP A 174 -10.28 -19.75 20.51
C ASP A 174 -9.07 -19.05 19.88
N THR A 175 -8.66 -17.91 20.45
CA THR A 175 -7.46 -17.18 20.03
C THR A 175 -6.20 -18.02 20.23
N ALA A 176 -6.06 -18.70 21.36
CA ALA A 176 -4.94 -19.59 21.62
C ALA A 176 -4.88 -20.79 20.66
N SER A 177 -6.04 -21.39 20.36
CA SER A 177 -6.16 -22.50 19.39
C SER A 177 -5.79 -22.05 17.97
N ASP A 178 -6.29 -20.88 17.56
CA ASP A 178 -5.99 -20.30 16.25
C ASP A 178 -4.49 -19.95 16.12
N ALA A 179 -3.88 -19.37 17.15
CA ALA A 179 -2.46 -19.06 17.17
C ALA A 179 -1.59 -20.32 17.06
N LYS A 180 -1.97 -21.42 17.74
CA LYS A 180 -1.28 -22.71 17.60
C LYS A 180 -1.39 -23.29 16.19
N THR A 181 -2.58 -23.19 15.58
CA THR A 181 -2.82 -23.65 14.22
C THR A 181 -2.00 -22.85 13.20
N TRP A 182 -1.99 -21.53 13.36
CA TRP A 182 -1.17 -20.64 12.55
C TRP A 182 0.32 -20.99 12.67
N ALA A 183 0.82 -21.23 13.88
CA ALA A 183 2.22 -21.58 14.12
C ALA A 183 2.64 -22.86 13.42
N ARG A 184 1.84 -23.91 13.54
CA ARG A 184 2.13 -25.19 12.88
C ARG A 184 2.20 -25.02 11.36
N SER A 185 1.34 -24.20 10.79
CA SER A 185 1.32 -23.96 9.34
C SER A 185 2.47 -23.10 8.82
N ARG A 186 3.05 -22.23 9.67
CA ARG A 186 4.04 -21.21 9.27
C ARG A 186 5.47 -21.52 9.75
N VAL A 187 5.60 -22.05 10.95
CA VAL A 187 6.88 -22.20 11.66
C VAL A 187 7.18 -23.67 12.00
N GLY A 188 6.20 -24.54 11.89
CA GLY A 188 6.36 -25.98 12.15
C GLY A 188 6.34 -26.36 13.63
N HIS A 189 6.16 -25.42 14.57
CA HIS A 189 6.09 -25.70 16.02
C HIS A 189 5.21 -24.68 16.78
N ASP A 190 4.88 -24.96 18.05
CA ASP A 190 3.95 -24.17 18.88
C ASP A 190 4.60 -22.90 19.51
N ALA A 191 5.62 -22.31 18.88
CA ALA A 191 6.36 -21.15 19.41
C ALA A 191 5.55 -19.87 19.69
N PRO A 192 4.45 -19.51 18.96
CA PRO A 192 3.80 -18.22 19.13
C PRO A 192 3.32 -17.91 20.53
N LEU A 193 2.96 -18.92 21.32
CA LEU A 193 2.49 -18.71 22.69
C LEU A 193 3.62 -18.60 23.73
N ARG A 194 4.88 -18.68 23.30
CA ARG A 194 6.05 -18.61 24.17
C ARG A 194 6.88 -17.35 23.98
N GLU A 195 6.76 -16.71 22.81
CA GLU A 195 7.56 -15.56 22.43
C GLU A 195 6.67 -14.45 21.89
N MET A 196 6.78 -13.26 22.48
CA MET A 196 5.96 -12.10 22.11
C MET A 196 6.09 -11.75 20.63
N ASP A 197 7.28 -11.84 20.04
CA ASP A 197 7.49 -11.56 18.62
C ASP A 197 6.66 -12.48 17.72
N SER A 198 6.68 -13.76 18.01
CA SER A 198 5.92 -14.75 17.25
C SER A 198 4.43 -14.53 17.40
N TYR A 199 3.99 -14.13 18.60
CA TYR A 199 2.59 -13.79 18.87
C TYR A 199 2.16 -12.51 18.16
N PHE A 200 3.02 -11.49 18.13
CA PHE A 200 2.76 -10.26 17.39
C PHE A 200 2.65 -10.53 15.87
N ARG A 201 3.53 -11.35 15.31
CA ARG A 201 3.46 -11.77 13.90
C ARG A 201 2.17 -12.50 13.56
N TYR A 202 1.68 -13.35 14.46
CA TYR A 202 0.36 -13.98 14.35
C TYR A 202 -0.75 -12.92 14.31
N ALA A 203 -0.75 -11.97 15.26
CA ALA A 203 -1.75 -10.91 15.31
C ALA A 203 -1.75 -10.04 14.03
N VAL A 204 -0.57 -9.71 13.51
CA VAL A 204 -0.40 -8.99 12.22
C VAL A 204 -0.99 -9.79 11.07
N ASP A 205 -0.74 -11.09 10.98
CA ASP A 205 -1.32 -11.95 9.93
C ASP A 205 -2.85 -11.88 9.94
N ARG A 206 -3.45 -12.04 11.12
CA ARG A 206 -4.91 -12.02 11.27
C ARG A 206 -5.52 -10.64 10.97
N LEU A 207 -4.83 -9.55 11.37
CA LEU A 207 -5.24 -8.19 11.03
C LEU A 207 -5.27 -7.98 9.51
N LEU A 208 -4.19 -8.38 8.82
CA LEU A 208 -4.08 -8.21 7.37
C LEU A 208 -5.11 -9.06 6.62
N GLU A 209 -5.36 -10.28 7.05
CA GLU A 209 -6.45 -11.12 6.51
C GLU A 209 -7.82 -10.44 6.67
N ALA A 210 -8.11 -9.87 7.83
CA ALA A 210 -9.37 -9.15 8.08
C ALA A 210 -9.48 -7.88 7.22
N LEU A 211 -8.40 -7.13 7.04
CA LEU A 211 -8.36 -5.96 6.17
C LEU A 211 -8.62 -6.33 4.71
N MET A 212 -8.02 -7.41 4.23
CA MET A 212 -8.25 -7.86 2.85
C MET A 212 -9.68 -8.39 2.66
N ALA A 213 -10.25 -9.04 3.67
CA ALA A 213 -11.64 -9.49 3.65
C ALA A 213 -12.65 -8.34 3.71
N SER A 214 -12.30 -7.21 4.33
CA SER A 214 -13.16 -6.03 4.39
C SER A 214 -13.21 -5.24 3.09
N LYS A 215 -12.31 -5.54 2.15
CA LYS A 215 -12.30 -4.95 0.82
C LYS A 215 -13.44 -5.59 0.00
N PRO A 216 -14.47 -4.83 -0.44
CA PRO A 216 -15.48 -5.40 -1.30
C PRO A 216 -14.78 -5.91 -2.56
N ASN A 217 -15.05 -7.17 -2.90
CA ASN A 217 -14.56 -7.74 -4.16
C ASN A 217 -14.99 -6.78 -5.28
N ALA A 218 -14.03 -6.04 -5.83
CA ALA A 218 -14.23 -5.33 -7.08
C ALA A 218 -14.57 -6.41 -8.11
N GLY A 219 -15.85 -6.46 -8.49
CA GLY A 219 -16.49 -7.55 -9.19
C GLY A 219 -15.62 -8.20 -10.26
N MET A 220 -15.64 -9.53 -10.21
CA MET A 220 -15.34 -10.33 -11.39
C MET A 220 -16.36 -10.03 -12.49
#